data_61d88d72e232c4ed6638f960ff47ff1e
#
_entry.id   61d88d72e232c4ed6638f960ff47ff1e
#
_cell.length_a   1.000
_cell.length_b   1.000
_cell.length_c   1.000
_cell.angle_alpha   90.00
_cell.angle_beta   90.00
_cell.angle_gamma   90.00
#
_symmetry.space_group_name_H-M   'P 1'
#
loop_
_entity.id
_entity.type
_entity.pdbx_description
1 polymer ?
#
loop_
_entity_poly.entity_id
_entity_poly.type
_entity_poly.pdbx_seq_one_letter_code
_entity_poly.pdbx_strand_id
1 'polypeptide(L)'
;MQVIKEELKPFINSKPKNRELPLESVKIHDNFLTDQYVKHLQSIFFNQSFPWCYSPFVGYNFQDTKISKEERDNHLYLIHKIYDNLRPIEDSFQTFDQFLPILEALEVRSLVRIRALLYVNQTVLIKHETHQDAPYPIKAALLYLNDSNGYTGFEDGTKVDSVCNRLALFDGSIPHHSTTCTDAKERLVININCF
;
A
#
# COMPACT_ATOMS: atom_id res chain seq x y z
N MET A 1 25.96 -0.07 3.82
CA MET A 1 25.02 0.69 2.99
C MET A 1 25.03 0.05 1.60
N GLN A 2 23.94 -0.49 1.10
CA GLN A 2 23.92 -1.06 -0.25
C GLN A 2 23.93 0.08 -1.26
N VAL A 3 24.82 0.00 -2.25
CA VAL A 3 24.93 1.02 -3.30
C VAL A 3 23.68 0.97 -4.18
N ILE A 4 23.07 2.12 -4.41
CA ILE A 4 21.94 2.28 -5.34
C ILE A 4 22.56 2.31 -6.76
N LYS A 5 22.00 1.51 -7.67
CA LYS A 5 22.41 1.57 -9.10
C LYS A 5 22.14 2.96 -9.67
N GLU A 6 22.99 3.42 -10.59
CA GLU A 6 22.89 4.78 -11.17
C GLU A 6 21.51 5.04 -11.79
N GLU A 7 20.96 4.08 -12.52
CA GLU A 7 19.65 4.19 -13.16
C GLU A 7 18.47 4.35 -12.17
N LEU A 8 18.67 3.97 -10.90
CA LEU A 8 17.65 4.12 -9.86
C LEU A 8 17.76 5.41 -9.04
N LYS A 9 18.90 6.11 -9.11
CA LYS A 9 19.12 7.35 -8.34
C LYS A 9 18.09 8.45 -8.57
N PRO A 10 17.51 8.63 -9.78
CA PRO A 10 16.44 9.61 -9.97
C PRO A 10 15.14 9.29 -9.21
N PHE A 11 14.95 8.04 -8.78
CA PHE A 11 13.70 7.55 -8.22
C PHE A 11 13.84 7.19 -6.73
N ILE A 12 14.96 6.59 -6.33
CA ILE A 12 15.11 5.89 -5.05
C ILE A 12 16.22 6.54 -4.22
N ASN A 13 15.89 6.98 -3.02
CA ASN A 13 16.85 7.54 -2.06
C ASN A 13 17.64 6.45 -1.30
N SER A 14 16.97 5.34 -0.96
CA SER A 14 17.59 4.27 -0.20
C SER A 14 17.00 2.91 -0.57
N LYS A 15 17.84 1.87 -0.55
CA LYS A 15 17.36 0.50 -0.68
C LYS A 15 16.95 -0.06 0.67
N PRO A 16 15.79 -0.75 0.78
CA PRO A 16 15.40 -1.39 2.02
C PRO A 16 16.41 -2.47 2.43
N LYS A 17 16.64 -2.58 3.72
CA LYS A 17 17.36 -3.70 4.33
C LYS A 17 16.35 -4.82 4.62
N ASN A 18 16.84 -6.06 4.76
CA ASN A 18 16.05 -7.25 5.07
C ASN A 18 14.97 -7.57 4.03
N ARG A 19 15.32 -8.39 3.08
CA ARG A 19 14.49 -8.74 1.92
C ARG A 19 14.07 -10.19 1.90
N GLU A 20 14.64 -10.99 2.77
CA GLU A 20 14.34 -12.43 2.85
C GLU A 20 13.09 -12.68 3.70
N LEU A 21 12.30 -13.64 3.31
CA LEU A 21 11.12 -14.11 4.03
C LEU A 21 11.47 -15.32 4.91
N PRO A 22 10.74 -15.52 6.03
CA PRO A 22 9.76 -14.61 6.61
C PRO A 22 10.40 -13.37 7.25
N LEU A 23 9.71 -12.23 7.22
CA LEU A 23 10.14 -11.03 7.93
C LEU A 23 9.71 -11.14 9.40
N GLU A 24 10.66 -11.23 10.31
CA GLU A 24 10.40 -11.39 11.75
C GLU A 24 9.66 -10.18 12.39
N SER A 25 9.72 -9.02 11.75
CA SER A 25 9.08 -7.79 12.23
C SER A 25 8.86 -6.81 11.10
N VAL A 26 7.96 -5.85 11.32
CA VAL A 26 7.75 -4.72 10.40
C VAL A 26 9.02 -3.88 10.30
N LYS A 27 9.47 -3.60 9.08
CA LYS A 27 10.61 -2.72 8.78
C LYS A 27 10.10 -1.44 8.13
N ILE A 28 10.52 -0.31 8.67
CA ILE A 28 10.13 1.02 8.20
C ILE A 28 11.32 1.71 7.53
N HIS A 29 11.08 2.28 6.36
CA HIS A 29 12.04 3.07 5.61
C HIS A 29 11.39 4.42 5.25
N ASP A 30 11.78 5.47 5.94
CA ASP A 30 11.33 6.83 5.63
C ASP A 30 12.16 7.42 4.48
N ASN A 31 11.56 8.34 3.73
CA ASN A 31 12.17 8.99 2.58
C ASN A 31 12.72 7.97 1.55
N PHE A 32 11.91 6.95 1.27
CA PHE A 32 12.31 5.85 0.37
C PHE A 32 12.54 6.32 -1.07
N LEU A 33 11.64 7.12 -1.61
CA LEU A 33 11.71 7.69 -2.95
C LEU A 33 12.34 9.09 -2.94
N THR A 34 12.79 9.56 -4.11
CA THR A 34 13.12 10.97 -4.28
C THR A 34 11.88 11.84 -4.23
N ASP A 35 11.98 13.10 -3.77
CA ASP A 35 10.83 14.02 -3.68
C ASP A 35 10.17 14.24 -5.05
N GLN A 36 10.98 14.28 -6.12
CA GLN A 36 10.48 14.42 -7.48
C GLN A 36 9.60 13.22 -7.87
N TYR A 37 10.03 12.02 -7.51
CA TYR A 37 9.29 10.81 -7.84
C TYR A 37 8.02 10.66 -6.99
N VAL A 38 8.04 11.03 -5.72
CA VAL A 38 6.82 11.10 -4.89
C VAL A 38 5.81 12.03 -5.53
N LYS A 39 6.19 13.27 -5.89
CA LYS A 39 5.32 14.24 -6.54
C LYS A 39 4.78 13.72 -7.88
N HIS A 40 5.59 13.00 -8.63
CA HIS A 40 5.15 12.37 -9.87
C HIS A 40 4.05 11.33 -9.61
N LEU A 41 4.24 10.40 -8.67
CA LEU A 41 3.22 9.41 -8.31
C LEU A 41 1.95 10.09 -7.78
N GLN A 42 2.10 11.10 -6.91
CA GLN A 42 0.97 11.88 -6.41
C GLN A 42 0.19 12.54 -7.56
N SER A 43 0.87 13.10 -8.57
CA SER A 43 0.21 13.73 -9.72
C SER A 43 -0.62 12.75 -10.55
N ILE A 44 -0.28 11.47 -10.54
CA ILE A 44 -1.05 10.40 -11.18
C ILE A 44 -2.27 10.05 -10.33
N PHE A 45 -2.05 9.65 -9.07
CA PHE A 45 -3.12 9.10 -8.25
C PHE A 45 -4.13 10.15 -7.75
N PHE A 46 -3.72 11.40 -7.58
CA PHE A 46 -4.62 12.50 -7.23
C PHE A 46 -5.21 13.21 -8.45
N ASN A 47 -4.96 12.70 -9.65
CA ASN A 47 -5.58 13.25 -10.87
C ASN A 47 -7.09 12.96 -10.85
N GLN A 48 -7.90 13.98 -11.14
CA GLN A 48 -9.37 13.85 -11.17
C GLN A 48 -9.88 12.80 -12.18
N SER A 49 -9.11 12.50 -13.22
CA SER A 49 -9.44 11.51 -14.25
C SER A 49 -8.84 10.13 -13.95
N PHE A 50 -8.18 9.95 -12.81
CA PHE A 50 -7.61 8.65 -12.46
C PHE A 50 -8.71 7.62 -12.23
N PRO A 51 -8.62 6.40 -12.82
CA PRO A 51 -9.73 5.45 -12.85
C PRO A 51 -9.86 4.67 -11.54
N TRP A 52 -10.27 5.33 -10.49
CA TRP A 52 -10.61 4.70 -9.22
C TRP A 52 -11.86 3.83 -9.34
N CYS A 53 -11.80 2.62 -8.82
CA CYS A 53 -12.95 1.72 -8.69
C CYS A 53 -13.46 1.75 -7.25
N TYR A 54 -14.76 1.84 -7.09
CA TYR A 54 -15.40 1.72 -5.79
C TYR A 54 -15.33 0.29 -5.26
N SER A 55 -14.90 0.11 -4.01
CA SER A 55 -14.98 -1.14 -3.28
C SER A 55 -15.79 -0.93 -2.00
N PRO A 56 -16.90 -1.65 -1.81
CA PRO A 56 -17.77 -1.45 -0.65
C PRO A 56 -17.19 -2.04 0.66
N PHE A 57 -16.07 -2.78 0.59
CA PHE A 57 -15.50 -3.47 1.75
C PHE A 57 -13.98 -3.51 1.70
N VAL A 58 -13.36 -3.31 2.86
CA VAL A 58 -11.92 -3.52 3.10
C VAL A 58 -11.73 -4.84 3.83
N GLY A 59 -11.05 -5.80 3.18
CA GLY A 59 -10.65 -7.05 3.84
C GLY A 59 -11.72 -8.15 3.93
N TYR A 60 -12.95 -7.90 3.46
CA TYR A 60 -14.06 -8.85 3.60
C TYR A 60 -14.24 -9.79 2.42
N ASN A 61 -14.66 -11.02 2.75
CA ASN A 61 -15.42 -11.84 1.84
C ASN A 61 -16.90 -11.41 1.93
N PHE A 62 -17.54 -11.15 0.81
CA PHE A 62 -18.93 -10.66 0.69
C PHE A 62 -19.98 -11.50 1.48
N GLN A 63 -19.60 -12.68 1.95
CA GLN A 63 -20.43 -13.65 2.63
C GLN A 63 -20.35 -13.60 4.17
N ASP A 64 -19.49 -12.74 4.75
CA ASP A 64 -19.36 -12.70 6.20
C ASP A 64 -20.46 -11.83 6.82
N THR A 65 -21.49 -12.52 7.38
CA THR A 65 -22.71 -11.90 7.93
C THR A 65 -22.53 -11.35 9.35
N LYS A 66 -21.32 -11.41 9.93
CA LYS A 66 -21.06 -11.03 11.32
C LYS A 66 -20.96 -9.53 11.57
N ILE A 67 -20.93 -8.73 10.49
CA ILE A 67 -20.74 -7.29 10.59
C ILE A 67 -22.08 -6.59 10.52
N SER A 68 -22.28 -5.61 11.39
CA SER A 68 -23.48 -4.78 11.37
C SER A 68 -23.57 -4.00 10.05
N LYS A 69 -24.79 -3.62 9.66
CA LYS A 69 -25.00 -2.79 8.47
C LYS A 69 -24.25 -1.45 8.59
N GLU A 70 -24.23 -0.86 9.77
CA GLU A 70 -23.58 0.42 10.04
C GLU A 70 -22.05 0.34 9.89
N GLU A 71 -21.44 -0.75 10.36
CA GLU A 71 -20.02 -1.01 10.12
C GLU A 71 -19.73 -1.18 8.64
N ARG A 72 -20.56 -1.91 7.90
CA ARG A 72 -20.40 -2.10 6.45
C ARG A 72 -20.48 -0.79 5.66
N ASP A 73 -21.43 0.07 6.01
CA ASP A 73 -21.65 1.32 5.29
C ASP A 73 -20.46 2.29 5.39
N ASN A 74 -19.59 2.12 6.39
CA ASN A 74 -18.41 2.95 6.65
C ASN A 74 -17.07 2.33 6.19
N HIS A 75 -17.06 1.10 5.68
CA HIS A 75 -15.84 0.36 5.30
C HIS A 75 -15.49 0.47 3.82
N LEU A 76 -16.04 1.44 3.12
CA LEU A 76 -15.75 1.65 1.70
C LEU A 76 -14.35 2.22 1.49
N TYR A 77 -13.76 1.93 0.35
CA TYR A 77 -12.54 2.56 -0.14
C TYR A 77 -12.54 2.58 -1.68
N LEU A 78 -11.64 3.34 -2.24
CA LEU A 78 -11.39 3.33 -3.67
C LEU A 78 -10.14 2.51 -3.95
N ILE A 79 -10.17 1.70 -5.00
CA ILE A 79 -9.08 0.83 -5.39
C ILE A 79 -8.76 1.00 -6.87
N HIS A 80 -7.48 0.97 -7.20
CA HIS A 80 -7.01 0.76 -8.56
C HIS A 80 -6.04 -0.41 -8.59
N LYS A 81 -6.35 -1.42 -9.41
CA LYS A 81 -5.47 -2.57 -9.62
C LYS A 81 -4.43 -2.19 -10.67
N ILE A 82 -3.16 -2.27 -10.31
CA ILE A 82 -2.02 -1.94 -11.17
C ILE A 82 -1.42 -3.21 -11.78
N TYR A 83 -1.34 -4.27 -10.96
CA TYR A 83 -0.92 -5.60 -11.37
C TYR A 83 -1.78 -6.63 -10.64
N ASP A 84 -2.43 -7.51 -11.38
CA ASP A 84 -3.31 -8.55 -10.84
C ASP A 84 -3.39 -9.73 -11.81
N ASN A 85 -3.65 -10.94 -11.33
CA ASN A 85 -3.72 -12.14 -12.16
C ASN A 85 -2.50 -12.33 -13.09
N LEU A 86 -1.30 -12.13 -12.54
CA LEU A 86 0.00 -12.31 -13.21
C LEU A 86 0.22 -11.40 -14.43
N ARG A 87 -0.44 -10.26 -14.50
CA ARG A 87 -0.27 -9.29 -15.60
C ARG A 87 -0.46 -7.85 -15.14
N PRO A 88 0.19 -6.89 -15.79
CA PRO A 88 -0.17 -5.49 -15.67
C PRO A 88 -1.63 -5.25 -16.08
N ILE A 89 -2.27 -4.32 -15.40
CA ILE A 89 -3.58 -3.81 -15.81
C ILE A 89 -3.34 -2.56 -16.63
N GLU A 90 -3.76 -2.59 -17.89
CA GLU A 90 -3.59 -1.45 -18.79
C GLU A 90 -4.52 -0.32 -18.37
N ASP A 91 -3.97 0.87 -18.26
CA ASP A 91 -4.71 2.11 -18.03
C ASP A 91 -4.07 3.29 -18.81
N SER A 92 -4.81 4.39 -18.93
CA SER A 92 -4.38 5.58 -19.68
C SER A 92 -3.17 6.30 -19.06
N PHE A 93 -2.80 5.99 -17.83
CA PHE A 93 -1.67 6.57 -17.11
C PHE A 93 -0.42 5.69 -17.17
N GLN A 94 -0.49 4.51 -17.81
CA GLN A 94 0.60 3.52 -17.84
C GLN A 94 1.13 3.26 -16.42
N THR A 95 0.22 3.08 -15.48
CA THR A 95 0.51 3.09 -14.04
C THR A 95 1.50 2.00 -13.64
N PHE A 96 1.46 0.82 -14.28
CA PHE A 96 2.41 -0.26 -13.97
C PHE A 96 3.86 0.16 -14.22
N ASP A 97 4.15 0.83 -15.32
CA ASP A 97 5.52 1.23 -15.69
C ASP A 97 6.14 2.18 -14.65
N GLN A 98 5.29 2.95 -13.97
CA GLN A 98 5.72 3.83 -12.88
C GLN A 98 6.27 3.06 -11.68
N PHE A 99 5.99 1.77 -11.53
CA PHE A 99 6.49 0.97 -10.41
C PHE A 99 7.77 0.20 -10.70
N LEU A 100 8.25 0.16 -11.94
CA LEU A 100 9.45 -0.60 -12.29
C LEU A 100 10.69 -0.22 -11.44
N PRO A 101 10.99 1.07 -11.17
CA PRO A 101 12.11 1.43 -10.30
C PRO A 101 11.92 0.95 -8.85
N ILE A 102 10.69 0.95 -8.36
CA ILE A 102 10.36 0.46 -7.00
C ILE A 102 10.54 -1.05 -6.93
N LEU A 103 10.03 -1.79 -7.92
CA LEU A 103 10.17 -3.25 -7.99
C LEU A 103 11.63 -3.67 -8.05
N GLU A 104 12.46 -2.95 -8.81
CA GLU A 104 13.89 -3.19 -8.87
C GLU A 104 14.58 -2.88 -7.54
N ALA A 105 14.23 -1.77 -6.87
CA ALA A 105 14.78 -1.43 -5.57
C ALA A 105 14.41 -2.44 -4.49
N LEU A 106 13.21 -3.04 -4.58
CA LEU A 106 12.73 -4.11 -3.71
C LEU A 106 13.31 -5.49 -4.08
N GLU A 107 14.06 -5.58 -5.19
CA GLU A 107 14.61 -6.83 -5.74
C GLU A 107 13.54 -7.93 -5.89
N VAL A 108 12.41 -7.53 -6.48
CA VAL A 108 11.28 -8.43 -6.69
C VAL A 108 11.67 -9.53 -7.67
N ARG A 109 11.49 -10.78 -7.25
CA ARG A 109 11.74 -11.97 -8.09
C ARG A 109 10.46 -12.48 -8.74
N SER A 110 9.36 -12.37 -8.02
CA SER A 110 8.03 -12.75 -8.51
C SER A 110 7.01 -11.75 -7.97
N LEU A 111 6.34 -11.04 -8.86
CA LEU A 111 5.31 -10.10 -8.50
C LEU A 111 3.96 -10.81 -8.45
N VAL A 112 3.24 -10.63 -7.36
CA VAL A 112 1.91 -11.22 -7.15
C VAL A 112 0.83 -10.19 -7.40
N ARG A 113 0.98 -8.97 -6.83
CA ARG A 113 -0.06 -7.95 -6.88
C ARG A 113 0.50 -6.56 -6.60
N ILE A 114 -0.04 -5.55 -7.30
CA ILE A 114 0.11 -4.13 -6.94
C ILE A 114 -1.28 -3.49 -6.96
N ARG A 115 -1.62 -2.80 -5.89
CA ARG A 115 -2.88 -2.05 -5.75
C ARG A 115 -2.62 -0.66 -5.17
N ALA A 116 -3.27 0.34 -5.72
CA ALA A 116 -3.45 1.62 -5.07
C ALA A 116 -4.76 1.59 -4.28
N LEU A 117 -4.71 2.02 -3.02
CA LEU A 117 -5.80 1.99 -2.06
C LEU A 117 -6.00 3.40 -1.52
N LEU A 118 -7.17 3.98 -1.76
CA LEU A 118 -7.51 5.32 -1.31
C LEU A 118 -8.67 5.23 -0.33
N TYR A 119 -8.39 5.55 0.92
CA TYR A 119 -9.36 5.61 2.01
C TYR A 119 -9.78 7.06 2.18
N VAL A 120 -11.07 7.33 1.99
CA VAL A 120 -11.61 8.69 2.14
C VAL A 120 -11.68 9.11 3.60
N ASN A 121 -11.60 10.42 3.84
CA ASN A 121 -11.79 11.01 5.16
C ASN A 121 -13.14 10.59 5.77
N GLN A 122 -13.11 10.34 7.06
CA GLN A 122 -14.31 10.07 7.85
C GLN A 122 -14.32 11.00 9.07
N THR A 123 -15.49 11.22 9.67
CA THR A 123 -15.63 12.05 10.88
C THR A 123 -14.96 11.43 12.10
N VAL A 124 -14.80 10.10 12.09
CA VAL A 124 -14.12 9.30 13.11
C VAL A 124 -13.14 8.35 12.42
N LEU A 125 -12.07 8.00 13.12
CA LEU A 125 -11.10 7.03 12.63
C LEU A 125 -11.72 5.63 12.68
N ILE A 126 -11.96 5.03 11.52
CA ILE A 126 -12.54 3.70 11.39
C ILE A 126 -11.42 2.69 11.21
N LYS A 127 -11.39 1.70 12.08
CA LYS A 127 -10.53 0.52 11.95
C LYS A 127 -11.23 -0.48 11.03
N HIS A 128 -10.55 -0.87 9.95
CA HIS A 128 -11.05 -1.89 9.05
C HIS A 128 -10.80 -3.29 9.60
N GLU A 129 -11.39 -4.29 8.93
CA GLU A 129 -11.25 -5.69 9.33
C GLU A 129 -9.80 -6.17 9.24
N THR A 130 -9.43 -6.99 10.22
CA THR A 130 -8.13 -7.66 10.23
C THR A 130 -8.12 -8.77 9.19
N HIS A 131 -7.09 -8.78 8.35
CA HIS A 131 -6.92 -9.75 7.26
C HIS A 131 -5.46 -10.10 7.04
N GLN A 132 -5.23 -11.08 6.21
CA GLN A 132 -3.93 -11.47 5.68
C GLN A 132 -3.93 -11.20 4.16
N ASP A 133 -2.82 -10.75 3.61
CA ASP A 133 -2.68 -10.58 2.16
C ASP A 133 -2.62 -11.92 1.41
N ALA A 134 -2.07 -12.96 2.06
CA ALA A 134 -2.00 -14.32 1.58
C ALA A 134 -1.96 -15.32 2.74
N PRO A 135 -2.40 -16.58 2.55
CA PRO A 135 -2.34 -17.63 3.57
C PRO A 135 -0.95 -18.26 3.72
N TYR A 136 0.07 -17.71 3.10
CA TYR A 136 1.47 -18.15 3.11
C TYR A 136 2.41 -16.94 3.20
N PRO A 137 3.65 -17.12 3.67
CA PRO A 137 4.63 -16.04 3.75
C PRO A 137 4.83 -15.36 2.40
N ILE A 138 4.60 -14.05 2.37
CA ILE A 138 4.75 -13.19 1.20
C ILE A 138 5.22 -11.82 1.64
N LYS A 139 6.13 -11.21 0.91
CA LYS A 139 6.54 -9.84 1.17
C LYS A 139 5.39 -8.88 0.86
N ALA A 140 4.92 -8.16 1.85
CA ALA A 140 4.03 -7.02 1.70
C ALA A 140 4.85 -5.74 1.85
N ALA A 141 4.75 -4.85 0.86
CA ALA A 141 5.37 -3.54 0.87
C ALA A 141 4.27 -2.48 0.76
N LEU A 142 4.11 -1.65 1.79
CA LEU A 142 3.17 -0.53 1.80
C LEU A 142 3.94 0.77 1.63
N LEU A 143 3.68 1.47 0.53
CA LEU A 143 4.20 2.81 0.28
C LEU A 143 3.09 3.83 0.51
N TYR A 144 3.28 4.71 1.49
CA TYR A 144 2.34 5.78 1.80
C TYR A 144 2.68 7.01 0.96
N LEU A 145 1.68 7.56 0.26
CA LEU A 145 1.87 8.67 -0.67
C LEU A 145 1.36 10.02 -0.12
N ASN A 146 0.80 10.04 1.08
CA ASN A 146 0.49 11.28 1.79
C ASN A 146 0.51 11.08 3.30
N ASP A 147 0.60 12.19 4.03
CA ASP A 147 0.48 12.22 5.48
C ASP A 147 -0.99 12.15 5.88
N SER A 148 -1.27 11.39 6.94
CA SER A 148 -2.56 11.39 7.64
C SER A 148 -2.43 10.72 9.00
N ASN A 149 -3.42 10.91 9.88
CA ASN A 149 -3.50 10.22 11.16
C ASN A 149 -3.99 8.77 11.04
N GLY A 150 -4.29 8.30 9.82
CA GLY A 150 -4.55 6.90 9.56
C GLY A 150 -3.28 6.06 9.66
N TYR A 151 -3.44 4.76 9.90
CA TYR A 151 -2.32 3.85 10.11
C TYR A 151 -2.62 2.43 9.57
N THR A 152 -1.59 1.62 9.50
CA THR A 152 -1.70 0.17 9.37
C THR A 152 -1.36 -0.45 10.71
N GLY A 153 -2.26 -1.26 11.28
CA GLY A 153 -2.08 -1.87 12.60
C GLY A 153 -1.95 -3.39 12.52
N PHE A 154 -1.28 -3.98 13.50
CA PHE A 154 -1.00 -5.40 13.63
C PHE A 154 -1.59 -5.93 14.94
N GLU A 155 -1.77 -7.26 15.05
CA GLU A 155 -2.37 -7.88 16.25
C GLU A 155 -1.49 -7.75 17.50
N ASP A 156 -0.17 -7.63 17.34
CA ASP A 156 0.77 -7.40 18.44
C ASP A 156 0.75 -5.97 19.01
N GLY A 157 -0.12 -5.10 18.46
CA GLY A 157 -0.24 -3.70 18.83
C GLY A 157 0.70 -2.76 18.06
N THR A 158 1.57 -3.29 17.21
CA THR A 158 2.42 -2.46 16.33
C THR A 158 1.55 -1.61 15.40
N LYS A 159 1.93 -0.36 15.20
CA LYS A 159 1.29 0.58 14.27
C LYS A 159 2.32 1.21 13.36
N VAL A 160 1.95 1.36 12.09
CA VAL A 160 2.71 2.09 11.09
C VAL A 160 1.87 3.28 10.64
N ASP A 161 2.26 4.47 11.08
CA ASP A 161 1.57 5.70 10.72
C ASP A 161 1.74 6.04 9.24
N SER A 162 0.70 6.63 8.66
CA SER A 162 0.69 7.11 7.27
C SER A 162 1.54 8.37 7.15
N VAL A 163 2.81 8.21 6.89
CA VAL A 163 3.76 9.29 6.62
C VAL A 163 4.14 9.26 5.15
N CYS A 164 4.04 10.39 4.47
CA CYS A 164 4.37 10.50 3.06
C CYS A 164 5.80 10.00 2.78
N ASN A 165 5.96 9.21 1.71
CA ASN A 165 7.25 8.62 1.33
C ASN A 165 7.82 7.60 2.33
N ARG A 166 6.98 7.04 3.19
CA ARG A 166 7.31 5.90 4.06
C ARG A 166 7.02 4.60 3.33
N LEU A 167 7.98 3.69 3.37
CA LEU A 167 7.82 2.30 2.94
C LEU A 167 7.83 1.40 4.18
N ALA A 168 6.80 0.60 4.37
CA ALA A 168 6.75 -0.45 5.38
C ALA A 168 6.84 -1.83 4.70
N LEU A 169 7.74 -2.68 5.21
CA LEU A 169 7.92 -4.05 4.74
C LEU A 169 7.56 -5.01 5.86
N PHE A 170 6.74 -6.02 5.58
CA PHE A 170 6.37 -7.07 6.53
C PHE A 170 5.97 -8.35 5.81
N ASP A 171 5.76 -9.42 6.56
CA ASP A 171 5.18 -10.65 6.03
C ASP A 171 3.66 -10.49 5.89
N GLY A 172 3.17 -10.50 4.66
CA GLY A 172 1.75 -10.32 4.35
C GLY A 172 0.84 -11.46 4.83
N SER A 173 1.40 -12.55 5.35
CA SER A 173 0.65 -13.60 6.06
C SER A 173 0.36 -13.25 7.52
N ILE A 174 0.95 -12.18 8.05
CA ILE A 174 0.65 -11.70 9.40
C ILE A 174 -0.67 -10.92 9.38
N PRO A 175 -1.60 -11.20 10.33
CA PRO A 175 -2.84 -10.47 10.44
C PRO A 175 -2.62 -8.97 10.68
N HIS A 176 -3.21 -8.15 9.84
CA HIS A 176 -3.11 -6.70 9.89
C HIS A 176 -4.39 -6.02 9.39
N HIS A 177 -4.51 -4.74 9.69
CA HIS A 177 -5.67 -3.94 9.30
C HIS A 177 -5.24 -2.54 8.87
N SER A 178 -6.03 -1.92 8.02
CA SER A 178 -5.93 -0.51 7.69
C SER A 178 -6.93 0.32 8.50
N THR A 179 -6.80 1.64 8.41
CA THR A 179 -7.78 2.59 8.95
C THR A 179 -8.13 3.64 7.90
N THR A 180 -9.22 4.35 8.10
CA THR A 180 -9.49 5.64 7.45
C THR A 180 -8.55 6.73 8.00
N CYS A 181 -8.82 7.99 7.70
CA CYS A 181 -8.19 9.17 8.30
C CYS A 181 -9.25 10.21 8.65
N THR A 182 -8.88 11.19 9.51
CA THR A 182 -9.79 12.27 9.93
C THR A 182 -9.17 13.67 9.75
N ASP A 183 -7.89 13.77 9.45
CA ASP A 183 -7.10 15.00 9.38
C ASP A 183 -6.60 15.35 7.97
N ALA A 184 -6.78 14.44 7.01
CA ALA A 184 -6.49 14.64 5.60
C ALA A 184 -7.75 14.35 4.77
N LYS A 185 -7.81 14.77 3.50
CA LYS A 185 -8.94 14.47 2.61
C LYS A 185 -9.07 12.97 2.35
N GLU A 186 -7.93 12.33 2.18
CA GLU A 186 -7.81 10.91 1.90
C GLU A 186 -6.49 10.38 2.45
N ARG A 187 -6.40 9.07 2.58
CA ARG A 187 -5.20 8.30 2.86
C ARG A 187 -4.89 7.40 1.69
N LEU A 188 -3.77 7.63 1.02
CA LEU A 188 -3.35 6.89 -0.17
C LEU A 188 -2.18 5.96 0.16
N VAL A 189 -2.38 4.68 -0.10
CA VAL A 189 -1.38 3.62 0.13
C VAL A 189 -1.25 2.75 -1.10
N ILE A 190 -0.02 2.46 -1.50
CA ILE A 190 0.27 1.45 -2.51
C ILE A 190 0.65 0.16 -1.80
N ASN A 191 -0.07 -0.92 -2.08
CA ASN A 191 0.23 -2.27 -1.57
C ASN A 191 0.86 -3.10 -2.69
N ILE A 192 2.07 -3.60 -2.44
CA ILE A 192 2.83 -4.49 -3.34
C ILE A 192 3.04 -5.82 -2.62
N ASN A 193 2.58 -6.92 -3.24
CA ASN A 193 2.84 -8.27 -2.75
C ASN A 193 3.77 -9.00 -3.73
N CYS A 194 4.87 -9.55 -3.23
CA CYS A 194 5.91 -10.14 -4.06
C CYS A 194 6.81 -11.13 -3.29
N PHE A 195 7.65 -11.85 -4.03
CA PHE A 195 8.75 -12.68 -3.53
C PHE A 195 10.11 -12.12 -3.96
#